data_e3737a2cbf94d0a1e62a3e3881030dd4
#
_entry.id   e3737a2cbf94d0a1e62a3e3881030dd4
#
_cell.length_a   1.000
_cell.length_b   1.000
_cell.length_c   1.000
_cell.angle_alpha   90.00
_cell.angle_beta   90.00
_cell.angle_gamma   90.00
#
_symmetry.space_group_name_H-M   'P 1'
#
loop_
_entity.id
_entity.type
_entity.pdbx_description
1 polymer ?
#
loop_
_entity_poly.entity_id
_entity_poly.type
_entity_poly.pdbx_seq_one_letter_code
_entity_poly.pdbx_strand_id
1 'polypeptide(L)'
;MDNIAENKVSNFYNTIGWEEKEGISEDSRRWEDLREYAQEYVQGCRLRVLKHIPDSGENILDMASGPIQYKEYLEYSRNYKKRYCVDLSSQALESAKEKIGEHGVFLCGSFFDINLSDNFFDCSISLHTIFHIDKDKQEEAVRKLIQVTKPNKPVIIVYSNPKTIVRFFLLPLQILRKIKHIISPPPKTDSVNHEIYFYAHPIKWWERFSDVSDVKIFPWRSFASDEQKKIIPNNKIGKVMLKMLFFLEDKFPNIFVQYFQYPMIILKKI
;
A
#
# COMPACT_ATOMS: atom_id res chain seq x y z
N MET A 1 -1.38 -7.97 25.37
CA MET A 1 -0.01 -7.57 24.96
C MET A 1 -0.17 -6.30 24.15
N ASP A 2 0.48 -5.21 24.58
CA ASP A 2 0.41 -3.95 23.86
C ASP A 2 0.93 -4.13 22.44
N ASN A 3 0.12 -3.78 21.45
CA ASN A 3 0.47 -3.89 20.05
C ASN A 3 1.40 -2.73 19.66
N ILE A 4 2.68 -2.87 19.99
CA ILE A 4 3.71 -1.82 19.79
C ILE A 4 3.75 -1.35 18.33
N ALA A 5 3.52 -2.24 17.37
CA ALA A 5 3.50 -1.91 15.96
C ALA A 5 2.30 -1.00 15.62
N GLU A 6 1.07 -1.37 16.02
CA GLU A 6 -0.14 -0.55 15.81
C GLU A 6 -0.04 0.80 16.50
N ASN A 7 0.48 0.85 17.74
CA ASN A 7 0.66 2.11 18.46
C ASN A 7 1.60 3.05 17.72
N LYS A 8 2.72 2.56 17.17
CA LYS A 8 3.63 3.38 16.36
C LYS A 8 2.97 3.90 15.08
N VAL A 9 2.22 3.05 14.39
CA VAL A 9 1.51 3.41 13.16
C VAL A 9 0.41 4.43 13.46
N SER A 10 -0.43 4.15 14.47
CA SER A 10 -1.52 5.05 14.90
C SER A 10 -0.99 6.41 15.31
N ASN A 11 0.07 6.46 16.14
CA ASN A 11 0.67 7.72 16.56
C ASN A 11 1.19 8.54 15.38
N PHE A 12 1.86 7.89 14.40
CA PHE A 12 2.35 8.59 13.22
C PHE A 12 1.22 9.21 12.42
N TYR A 13 0.18 8.43 12.10
CA TYR A 13 -0.93 8.91 11.27
C TYR A 13 -1.85 9.90 11.98
N ASN A 14 -2.02 9.78 13.29
CA ASN A 14 -2.82 10.74 14.06
C ASN A 14 -2.09 12.06 14.37
N THR A 15 -0.75 12.10 14.22
CA THR A 15 0.02 13.32 14.55
C THR A 15 0.57 14.02 13.31
N ILE A 16 1.08 13.27 12.33
CA ILE A 16 1.85 13.84 11.21
C ILE A 16 1.38 13.34 9.85
N GLY A 17 1.08 12.04 9.73
CA GLY A 17 0.91 11.41 8.43
C GLY A 17 -0.15 12.06 7.54
N TRP A 18 -1.24 12.51 8.15
CA TRP A 18 -2.34 13.16 7.44
C TRP A 18 -2.32 14.69 7.54
N GLU A 19 -1.28 15.29 8.16
CA GLU A 19 -1.13 16.75 8.07
C GLU A 19 -0.95 17.19 6.62
N GLU A 20 -1.79 18.12 6.18
CA GLU A 20 -1.72 18.71 4.85
C GLU A 20 -0.99 20.04 4.88
N LYS A 21 -0.01 20.20 3.98
CA LYS A 21 0.62 21.48 3.66
C LYS A 21 0.47 21.72 2.17
N GLU A 22 -0.15 22.83 1.80
CA GLU A 22 -0.43 23.17 0.39
C GLU A 22 -1.28 22.08 -0.32
N GLY A 23 -2.23 21.46 0.37
CA GLY A 23 -3.09 20.40 -0.17
C GLY A 23 -2.40 19.06 -0.40
N ILE A 24 -1.20 18.86 0.17
CA ILE A 24 -0.44 17.61 0.05
C ILE A 24 -0.16 17.09 1.46
N SER A 25 -0.61 15.85 1.76
CA SER A 25 -0.32 15.19 3.04
C SER A 25 1.16 14.86 3.20
N GLU A 26 1.62 14.81 4.44
CA GLU A 26 3.00 14.41 4.74
C GLU A 26 3.30 12.98 4.26
N ASP A 27 2.32 12.09 4.34
CA ASP A 27 2.41 10.74 3.77
C ASP A 27 2.73 10.76 2.27
N SER A 28 1.99 11.57 1.48
CA SER A 28 2.27 11.75 0.04
C SER A 28 3.67 12.32 -0.20
N ARG A 29 4.10 13.30 0.60
CA ARG A 29 5.43 13.91 0.44
C ARG A 29 6.55 12.90 0.65
N ARG A 30 6.39 12.00 1.62
CA ARG A 30 7.38 10.97 1.96
C ARG A 30 7.41 9.81 0.96
N TRP A 31 6.24 9.32 0.59
CA TRP A 31 6.15 8.02 -0.07
C TRP A 31 5.72 8.08 -1.53
N GLU A 32 5.32 9.27 -2.05
CA GLU A 32 4.87 9.37 -3.44
C GLU A 32 5.84 10.15 -4.33
N ASP A 33 5.89 9.81 -5.61
CA ASP A 33 6.57 10.58 -6.63
C ASP A 33 5.62 11.63 -7.20
N LEU A 34 5.65 12.83 -6.62
CA LEU A 34 4.77 13.96 -6.95
C LEU A 34 5.24 14.77 -8.18
N ARG A 35 6.34 14.35 -8.84
CA ARG A 35 6.88 15.06 -9.99
C ARG A 35 5.91 15.01 -11.17
N GLU A 36 5.80 16.11 -11.90
CA GLU A 36 4.88 16.27 -13.04
C GLU A 36 4.96 15.12 -14.05
N TYR A 37 6.17 14.77 -14.48
CA TYR A 37 6.39 13.73 -15.49
C TYR A 37 6.17 12.30 -14.98
N ALA A 38 6.03 12.09 -13.67
CA ALA A 38 5.73 10.80 -13.06
C ALA A 38 4.23 10.55 -12.84
N GLN A 39 3.40 11.59 -12.87
CA GLN A 39 1.98 11.50 -12.50
C GLN A 39 1.20 10.45 -13.29
N GLU A 40 1.36 10.44 -14.63
CA GLU A 40 0.64 9.48 -15.50
C GLU A 40 0.96 8.03 -15.14
N TYR A 41 2.23 7.73 -14.84
CA TYR A 41 2.67 6.40 -14.41
C TYR A 41 2.10 6.03 -13.04
N VAL A 42 2.21 6.93 -12.07
CA VAL A 42 1.75 6.70 -10.70
C VAL A 42 0.23 6.50 -10.65
N GLN A 43 -0.53 7.33 -11.37
CA GLN A 43 -1.97 7.16 -11.54
C GLN A 43 -2.32 5.82 -12.20
N GLY A 44 -1.60 5.46 -13.26
CA GLY A 44 -1.75 4.17 -13.92
C GLY A 44 -1.52 2.98 -12.98
N CYS A 45 -0.51 3.05 -12.11
CA CYS A 45 -0.25 2.03 -11.10
C CYS A 45 -1.42 1.88 -10.13
N ARG A 46 -2.00 2.99 -9.64
CA ARG A 46 -3.18 2.96 -8.77
C ARG A 46 -4.38 2.33 -9.49
N LEU A 47 -4.63 2.72 -10.73
CA LEU A 47 -5.75 2.20 -11.54
C LEU A 47 -5.60 0.71 -11.89
N ARG A 48 -4.40 0.11 -11.77
CA ARG A 48 -4.23 -1.35 -11.94
C ARG A 48 -5.09 -2.18 -11.01
N VAL A 49 -5.35 -1.69 -9.82
CA VAL A 49 -6.21 -2.35 -8.82
C VAL A 49 -7.61 -2.59 -9.38
N LEU A 50 -8.16 -1.65 -10.17
CA LEU A 50 -9.49 -1.78 -10.78
C LEU A 50 -9.62 -3.00 -11.70
N LYS A 51 -8.54 -3.47 -12.31
CA LYS A 51 -8.58 -4.67 -13.18
C LYS A 51 -8.98 -5.94 -12.42
N HIS A 52 -8.92 -5.91 -11.10
CA HIS A 52 -9.18 -7.05 -10.22
C HIS A 52 -10.36 -6.85 -9.29
N ILE A 53 -10.88 -5.62 -9.18
CA ILE A 53 -12.13 -5.33 -8.46
C ILE A 53 -13.30 -5.78 -9.35
N PRO A 54 -14.27 -6.56 -8.85
CA PRO A 54 -15.50 -6.87 -9.57
C PRO A 54 -16.22 -5.59 -10.04
N ASP A 55 -16.81 -5.63 -11.23
CA ASP A 55 -17.46 -4.47 -11.86
C ASP A 55 -18.56 -3.84 -10.99
N SER A 56 -19.18 -4.63 -10.10
CA SER A 56 -20.16 -4.15 -9.15
C SER A 56 -20.28 -5.08 -7.94
N GLY A 57 -20.86 -4.58 -6.86
CA GLY A 57 -21.10 -5.35 -5.63
C GLY A 57 -21.99 -4.61 -4.64
N GLU A 58 -22.37 -5.30 -3.57
CA GLU A 58 -23.07 -4.69 -2.44
C GLU A 58 -22.07 -3.96 -1.54
N ASN A 59 -21.03 -4.69 -1.07
CA ASN A 59 -20.10 -4.21 -0.06
C ASN A 59 -18.65 -4.44 -0.48
N ILE A 60 -17.84 -3.40 -0.37
CA ILE A 60 -16.37 -3.50 -0.49
C ILE A 60 -15.72 -3.12 0.84
N LEU A 61 -14.78 -3.93 1.31
CA LEU A 61 -13.95 -3.62 2.48
C LEU A 61 -12.67 -2.92 2.04
N ASP A 62 -12.34 -1.82 2.70
CA ASP A 62 -11.08 -1.09 2.57
C ASP A 62 -10.37 -1.06 3.92
N MET A 63 -9.43 -1.99 4.10
CA MET A 63 -8.66 -2.14 5.32
C MET A 63 -7.47 -1.19 5.32
N ALA A 64 -7.41 -0.32 6.34
CA ALA A 64 -6.53 0.82 6.47
C ALA A 64 -6.73 1.80 5.29
N SER A 65 -7.97 2.25 5.15
CA SER A 65 -8.42 3.11 4.05
C SER A 65 -7.72 4.46 4.00
N GLY A 66 -7.19 4.91 5.13
CA GLY A 66 -6.75 6.29 5.27
C GLY A 66 -7.88 7.27 4.93
N PRO A 67 -7.55 8.49 4.52
CA PRO A 67 -8.51 9.53 4.11
C PRO A 67 -9.01 9.35 2.66
N ILE A 68 -8.88 8.16 2.05
CA ILE A 68 -9.08 7.96 0.60
C ILE A 68 -8.25 9.01 -0.16
N GLN A 69 -6.95 8.91 -0.01
CA GLN A 69 -5.98 9.97 -0.30
C GLN A 69 -5.99 10.45 -1.76
N TYR A 70 -6.19 9.54 -2.71
CA TYR A 70 -6.11 9.84 -4.15
C TYR A 70 -7.45 9.67 -4.84
N LYS A 71 -7.70 10.50 -5.87
CA LYS A 71 -8.94 10.46 -6.66
C LYS A 71 -9.18 9.08 -7.31
N GLU A 72 -8.11 8.39 -7.70
CA GLU A 72 -8.19 7.05 -8.29
C GLU A 72 -8.79 6.04 -7.30
N TYR A 73 -8.61 6.24 -5.99
CA TYR A 73 -9.15 5.37 -4.96
C TYR A 73 -10.68 5.50 -4.80
N LEU A 74 -11.26 6.61 -5.25
CA LEU A 74 -12.72 6.77 -5.29
C LEU A 74 -13.36 5.81 -6.30
N GLU A 75 -12.65 5.51 -7.39
CA GLU A 75 -13.15 4.61 -8.43
C GLU A 75 -13.29 3.15 -7.95
N TYR A 76 -12.56 2.74 -6.91
CA TYR A 76 -12.58 1.34 -6.43
C TYR A 76 -13.94 0.89 -5.90
N SER A 77 -14.75 1.81 -5.40
CA SER A 77 -16.07 1.50 -4.86
C SER A 77 -17.23 2.14 -5.65
N ARG A 78 -16.95 2.76 -6.79
CA ARG A 78 -17.95 3.52 -7.57
C ARG A 78 -19.25 2.75 -7.84
N ASN A 79 -19.14 1.46 -8.13
CA ASN A 79 -20.25 0.59 -8.48
C ASN A 79 -20.66 -0.34 -7.33
N TYR A 80 -20.29 -0.02 -6.09
CA TYR A 80 -20.70 -0.73 -4.89
C TYR A 80 -21.75 0.08 -4.14
N LYS A 81 -22.61 -0.58 -3.37
CA LYS A 81 -23.58 0.13 -2.54
C LYS A 81 -22.93 0.78 -1.33
N LYS A 82 -21.97 0.09 -0.70
CA LYS A 82 -21.25 0.57 0.47
C LYS A 82 -19.77 0.25 0.41
N ARG A 83 -18.94 1.21 0.87
CA ARG A 83 -17.52 1.03 1.16
C ARG A 83 -17.29 1.08 2.66
N TYR A 84 -16.83 -0.02 3.21
CA TYR A 84 -16.45 -0.16 4.62
C TYR A 84 -15.00 0.26 4.78
N CYS A 85 -14.78 1.43 5.35
CA CYS A 85 -13.47 2.00 5.63
C CYS A 85 -13.07 1.65 7.07
N VAL A 86 -12.05 0.83 7.24
CA VAL A 86 -11.48 0.48 8.54
C VAL A 86 -10.14 1.18 8.68
N ASP A 87 -9.94 1.97 9.73
CA ASP A 87 -8.65 2.62 9.98
C ASP A 87 -8.42 2.86 11.48
N LEU A 88 -7.15 2.96 11.88
CA LEU A 88 -6.75 3.32 13.25
C LEU A 88 -6.90 4.82 13.52
N SER A 89 -6.92 5.65 12.49
CA SER A 89 -7.00 7.10 12.56
C SER A 89 -8.43 7.59 12.37
N SER A 90 -9.03 8.14 13.43
CA SER A 90 -10.34 8.80 13.34
C SER A 90 -10.31 10.01 12.40
N GLN A 91 -9.21 10.78 12.41
CA GLN A 91 -9.02 11.92 11.52
C GLN A 91 -9.04 11.50 10.05
N ALA A 92 -8.39 10.39 9.71
CA ALA A 92 -8.42 9.85 8.34
C ALA A 92 -9.82 9.45 7.92
N LEU A 93 -10.57 8.80 8.83
CA LEU A 93 -11.96 8.39 8.55
C LEU A 93 -12.91 9.59 8.42
N GLU A 94 -12.72 10.67 9.17
CA GLU A 94 -13.47 11.91 8.98
C GLU A 94 -13.23 12.50 7.59
N SER A 95 -11.98 12.60 7.16
CA SER A 95 -11.63 13.05 5.81
C SER A 95 -12.17 12.12 4.71
N ALA A 96 -12.18 10.81 4.95
CA ALA A 96 -12.80 9.84 4.04
C ALA A 96 -14.33 10.07 3.96
N LYS A 97 -14.98 10.34 5.10
CA LYS A 97 -16.43 10.63 5.18
C LYS A 97 -16.81 11.89 4.40
N GLU A 98 -15.98 12.92 4.46
CA GLU A 98 -16.18 14.13 3.64
C GLU A 98 -16.18 13.83 2.13
N LYS A 99 -15.38 12.85 1.69
CA LYS A 99 -15.23 12.49 0.27
C LYS A 99 -16.32 11.57 -0.27
N ILE A 100 -16.80 10.61 0.54
CA ILE A 100 -17.74 9.58 0.07
C ILE A 100 -19.07 9.57 0.82
N GLY A 101 -19.25 10.38 1.86
CA GLY A 101 -20.53 10.60 2.57
C GLY A 101 -21.24 9.31 2.96
N GLU A 102 -22.52 9.22 2.65
CA GLU A 102 -23.38 8.08 2.95
C GLU A 102 -23.02 6.79 2.19
N HIS A 103 -22.13 6.87 1.19
CA HIS A 103 -21.59 5.68 0.53
C HIS A 103 -20.64 4.90 1.47
N GLY A 104 -20.03 5.58 2.46
CA GLY A 104 -19.09 5.00 3.41
C GLY A 104 -19.75 4.42 4.66
N VAL A 105 -19.14 3.38 5.21
CA VAL A 105 -19.30 2.89 6.59
C VAL A 105 -17.93 2.99 7.25
N PHE A 106 -17.79 3.81 8.30
CA PHE A 106 -16.51 4.17 8.88
C PHE A 106 -16.34 3.49 10.24
N LEU A 107 -15.32 2.63 10.36
CA LEU A 107 -15.04 1.80 11.53
C LEU A 107 -13.63 2.14 12.06
N CYS A 108 -13.57 2.91 13.14
CA CYS A 108 -12.31 3.34 13.77
C CYS A 108 -11.85 2.28 14.77
N GLY A 109 -10.63 1.79 14.61
CA GLY A 109 -10.01 0.86 15.53
C GLY A 109 -9.11 -0.18 14.86
N SER A 110 -8.55 -1.07 15.67
CA SER A 110 -7.74 -2.17 15.16
C SER A 110 -8.59 -3.12 14.29
N PHE A 111 -8.07 -3.45 13.11
CA PHE A 111 -8.71 -4.44 12.24
C PHE A 111 -8.94 -5.78 12.95
N PHE A 112 -8.11 -6.13 13.92
CA PHE A 112 -8.25 -7.36 14.68
C PHE A 112 -9.46 -7.36 15.61
N ASP A 113 -9.81 -6.19 16.18
CA ASP A 113 -10.87 -6.05 17.19
C ASP A 113 -12.24 -5.74 16.56
N ILE A 114 -12.27 -5.18 15.35
CA ILE A 114 -13.52 -4.87 14.65
C ILE A 114 -14.24 -6.17 14.25
N ASN A 115 -15.47 -6.31 14.69
CA ASN A 115 -16.32 -7.45 14.33
C ASN A 115 -16.89 -7.25 12.93
N LEU A 116 -16.47 -8.08 11.98
CA LEU A 116 -16.94 -8.13 10.61
C LEU A 116 -17.53 -9.51 10.33
N SER A 117 -18.67 -9.57 9.67
CA SER A 117 -19.33 -10.83 9.36
C SER A 117 -18.57 -11.62 8.29
N ASP A 118 -18.49 -12.92 8.46
CA ASP A 118 -17.94 -13.83 7.47
C ASP A 118 -18.70 -13.77 6.15
N ASN A 119 -17.99 -13.88 5.03
CA ASN A 119 -18.57 -13.92 3.69
C ASN A 119 -19.49 -12.73 3.38
N PHE A 120 -19.15 -11.54 3.86
CA PHE A 120 -19.98 -10.36 3.73
C PHE A 120 -19.57 -9.46 2.55
N PHE A 121 -18.26 -9.38 2.25
CA PHE A 121 -17.74 -8.45 1.25
C PHE A 121 -17.62 -9.10 -0.13
N ASP A 122 -18.01 -8.36 -1.17
CA ASP A 122 -17.83 -8.74 -2.57
C ASP A 122 -16.42 -8.46 -3.09
N CYS A 123 -15.65 -7.67 -2.35
CA CYS A 123 -14.23 -7.42 -2.56
C CYS A 123 -13.63 -6.88 -1.26
N SER A 124 -12.39 -7.24 -0.95
CA SER A 124 -11.62 -6.61 0.13
C SER A 124 -10.31 -6.09 -0.42
N ILE A 125 -9.93 -4.88 -0.03
CA ILE A 125 -8.66 -4.26 -0.43
C ILE A 125 -7.85 -3.86 0.80
N SER A 126 -6.52 -3.94 0.68
CA SER A 126 -5.56 -3.42 1.67
C SER A 126 -4.31 -2.96 0.93
N LEU A 127 -4.10 -1.65 0.89
CA LEU A 127 -3.03 -1.05 0.08
C LEU A 127 -1.91 -0.54 0.99
N HIS A 128 -0.71 -1.08 0.79
CA HIS A 128 0.50 -0.65 1.51
C HIS A 128 0.45 -0.78 3.04
N THR A 129 -0.39 -1.64 3.60
CA THR A 129 -0.64 -1.71 5.04
C THR A 129 -0.07 -2.95 5.72
N ILE A 130 -0.22 -4.13 5.11
CA ILE A 130 0.09 -5.42 5.77
C ILE A 130 1.52 -5.45 6.33
N PHE A 131 2.49 -4.86 5.66
CA PHE A 131 3.89 -4.79 6.12
C PHE A 131 4.12 -3.79 7.27
N HIS A 132 3.11 -3.05 7.69
CA HIS A 132 3.11 -2.21 8.90
C HIS A 132 2.48 -2.91 10.11
N ILE A 133 1.87 -4.06 9.91
CA ILE A 133 1.39 -4.95 10.97
C ILE A 133 2.58 -5.74 11.52
N ASP A 134 2.56 -6.06 12.83
CA ASP A 134 3.55 -6.94 13.43
C ASP A 134 3.71 -8.22 12.61
N LYS A 135 4.97 -8.62 12.36
CA LYS A 135 5.31 -9.73 11.46
C LYS A 135 4.57 -11.04 11.81
N ASP A 136 4.34 -11.28 13.12
CA ASP A 136 3.71 -12.50 13.62
C ASP A 136 2.18 -12.44 13.51
N LYS A 137 1.59 -11.25 13.26
CA LYS A 137 0.16 -11.01 13.06
C LYS A 137 -0.25 -10.81 11.60
N GLN A 138 0.70 -10.66 10.67
CA GLN A 138 0.37 -10.43 9.25
C GLN A 138 -0.45 -11.57 8.65
N GLU A 139 -0.16 -12.82 9.00
CA GLU A 139 -0.94 -13.98 8.54
C GLU A 139 -2.38 -13.93 9.04
N GLU A 140 -2.59 -13.61 10.31
CA GLU A 140 -3.92 -13.46 10.91
C GLU A 140 -4.74 -12.38 10.19
N ALA A 141 -4.13 -11.22 9.91
CA ALA A 141 -4.78 -10.14 9.18
C ALA A 141 -5.23 -10.57 7.76
N VAL A 142 -4.36 -11.27 7.03
CA VAL A 142 -4.69 -11.75 5.68
C VAL A 142 -5.76 -12.83 5.72
N ARG A 143 -5.70 -13.78 6.68
CA ARG A 143 -6.74 -14.80 6.86
C ARG A 143 -8.09 -14.18 7.22
N LYS A 144 -8.12 -13.13 8.06
CA LYS A 144 -9.33 -12.39 8.39
C LYS A 144 -9.91 -11.69 7.15
N LEU A 145 -9.08 -11.07 6.30
CA LEU A 145 -9.53 -10.50 5.02
C LEU A 145 -10.19 -11.56 4.12
N ILE A 146 -9.58 -12.75 4.02
CA ILE A 146 -10.14 -13.86 3.25
C ILE A 146 -11.46 -14.35 3.88
N GLN A 147 -11.51 -14.49 5.20
CA GLN A 147 -12.68 -14.98 5.95
C GLN A 147 -13.91 -14.11 5.71
N VAL A 148 -13.78 -12.78 5.82
CA VAL A 148 -14.88 -11.83 5.67
C VAL A 148 -15.29 -11.61 4.20
N THR A 149 -14.44 -11.99 3.25
CA THR A 149 -14.73 -11.92 1.81
C THR A 149 -15.55 -13.14 1.38
N LYS A 150 -16.54 -12.95 0.52
CA LYS A 150 -17.41 -14.01 -0.02
C LYS A 150 -16.59 -15.05 -0.83
N PRO A 151 -17.04 -16.31 -0.91
CA PRO A 151 -16.44 -17.29 -1.82
C PRO A 151 -16.37 -16.79 -3.25
N ASN A 152 -15.30 -17.14 -3.97
CA ASN A 152 -15.01 -16.72 -5.33
C ASN A 152 -14.82 -15.20 -5.53
N LYS A 153 -14.73 -14.41 -4.44
CA LYS A 153 -14.48 -12.97 -4.49
C LYS A 153 -13.03 -12.65 -4.10
N PRO A 154 -12.45 -11.55 -4.64
CA PRO A 154 -11.05 -11.23 -4.46
C PRO A 154 -10.78 -10.48 -3.16
N VAL A 155 -9.65 -10.80 -2.55
CA VAL A 155 -8.90 -9.93 -1.65
C VAL A 155 -7.71 -9.40 -2.42
N ILE A 156 -7.54 -8.08 -2.47
CA ILE A 156 -6.49 -7.40 -3.23
C ILE A 156 -5.55 -6.69 -2.26
N ILE A 157 -4.28 -7.05 -2.27
CA ILE A 157 -3.29 -6.50 -1.36
C ILE A 157 -2.11 -5.95 -2.15
N VAL A 158 -1.79 -4.66 -1.98
CA VAL A 158 -0.52 -4.11 -2.46
C VAL A 158 0.50 -4.24 -1.34
N TYR A 159 1.59 -4.94 -1.63
CA TYR A 159 2.60 -5.32 -0.65
C TYR A 159 3.99 -4.81 -1.03
N SER A 160 4.96 -4.96 -0.14
CA SER A 160 6.35 -4.61 -0.39
C SER A 160 7.22 -5.87 -0.54
N ASN A 161 8.08 -5.90 -1.56
CA ASN A 161 9.06 -6.94 -1.72
C ASN A 161 10.36 -6.57 -0.98
N PRO A 162 10.82 -7.35 0.00
CA PRO A 162 12.06 -7.06 0.73
C PRO A 162 13.34 -7.30 -0.11
N LYS A 163 13.22 -8.07 -1.21
CA LYS A 163 14.35 -8.46 -2.06
C LYS A 163 14.19 -7.84 -3.45
N THR A 164 14.70 -6.62 -3.63
CA THR A 164 14.65 -5.96 -4.93
C THR A 164 16.02 -5.88 -5.58
N ILE A 165 16.06 -6.00 -6.91
CA ILE A 165 17.29 -5.85 -7.70
C ILE A 165 17.90 -4.46 -7.52
N VAL A 166 17.07 -3.43 -7.37
CA VAL A 166 17.51 -2.05 -7.14
C VAL A 166 18.28 -1.92 -5.84
N ARG A 167 17.80 -2.53 -4.77
CA ARG A 167 18.54 -2.55 -3.47
C ARG A 167 19.89 -3.23 -3.58
N PHE A 168 19.95 -4.30 -4.36
CA PHE A 168 21.21 -4.99 -4.61
C PHE A 168 22.23 -4.08 -5.32
N PHE A 169 21.83 -3.38 -6.38
CA PHE A 169 22.71 -2.44 -7.09
C PHE A 169 23.04 -1.18 -6.29
N LEU A 170 22.16 -0.73 -5.42
CA LEU A 170 22.39 0.44 -4.57
C LEU A 170 23.15 0.10 -3.28
N LEU A 171 23.34 -1.17 -2.94
CA LEU A 171 24.02 -1.62 -1.72
C LEU A 171 25.41 -1.00 -1.55
N PRO A 172 26.31 -0.97 -2.57
CA PRO A 172 27.62 -0.34 -2.42
C PRO A 172 27.54 1.16 -2.07
N LEU A 173 26.61 1.88 -2.69
CA LEU A 173 26.38 3.30 -2.41
C LEU A 173 25.81 3.53 -0.99
N GLN A 174 24.98 2.63 -0.49
CA GLN A 174 24.47 2.68 0.87
C GLN A 174 25.58 2.43 1.90
N ILE A 175 26.49 1.48 1.62
CA ILE A 175 27.65 1.20 2.46
C ILE A 175 28.57 2.43 2.50
N LEU A 176 28.89 3.02 1.36
CA LEU A 176 29.71 4.23 1.28
C LEU A 176 29.09 5.41 2.04
N ARG A 177 27.77 5.58 1.95
CA ARG A 177 27.04 6.60 2.75
C ARG A 177 27.12 6.34 4.25
N LYS A 178 26.96 5.09 4.69
CA LYS A 178 27.11 4.72 6.11
C LYS A 178 28.52 5.02 6.61
N ILE A 179 29.54 4.68 5.85
CA ILE A 179 30.94 5.00 6.18
C ILE A 179 31.12 6.52 6.28
N LYS A 180 30.61 7.30 5.33
CA LYS A 180 30.67 8.76 5.36
C LYS A 180 29.97 9.33 6.60
N HIS A 181 28.79 8.80 7.00
CA HIS A 181 28.09 9.21 8.20
C HIS A 181 28.84 8.88 9.50
N ILE A 182 29.63 7.82 9.52
CA ILE A 182 30.50 7.49 10.67
C ILE A 182 31.66 8.49 10.75
N ILE A 183 32.26 8.86 9.62
CA ILE A 183 33.41 9.77 9.56
C ILE A 183 33.01 11.24 9.75
N SER A 184 31.87 11.62 9.21
CA SER A 184 31.29 12.98 9.28
C SER A 184 29.80 12.88 9.61
N PRO A 185 29.46 12.71 10.89
CA PRO A 185 28.05 12.65 11.28
C PRO A 185 27.35 13.96 10.94
N PRO A 186 26.14 13.92 10.37
CA PRO A 186 25.36 15.12 10.12
C PRO A 186 25.03 15.81 11.44
N PRO A 187 24.81 17.13 11.43
CA PRO A 187 24.36 17.83 12.62
C PRO A 187 23.12 17.14 13.18
N LYS A 188 23.07 16.93 14.50
CA LYS A 188 21.89 16.39 15.19
C LYS A 188 20.75 17.39 14.96
N THR A 189 19.89 17.10 14.01
CA THR A 189 18.57 17.71 13.94
C THR A 189 17.70 16.94 14.93
N ASP A 190 17.02 17.64 15.83
CA ASP A 190 15.99 17.08 16.72
C ASP A 190 14.73 16.67 15.93
N SER A 191 14.94 15.96 14.82
CA SER A 191 13.86 15.30 14.13
C SER A 191 13.45 14.13 15.00
N VAL A 192 12.31 14.27 15.67
CA VAL A 192 11.62 13.15 16.32
C VAL A 192 11.47 12.08 15.26
N ASN A 193 12.23 11.00 15.42
CA ASN A 193 12.31 9.93 14.43
C ASN A 193 11.02 9.09 14.58
N HIS A 194 9.93 9.51 13.93
CA HIS A 194 8.68 8.77 13.87
C HIS A 194 8.88 7.60 12.89
N GLU A 195 9.65 6.60 13.30
CA GLU A 195 9.80 5.37 12.53
C GLU A 195 8.51 4.55 12.63
N ILE A 196 7.82 4.43 11.50
CA ILE A 196 6.70 3.49 11.35
C ILE A 196 7.27 2.06 11.37
N TYR A 197 6.60 1.16 12.08
CA TYR A 197 6.95 -0.26 12.02
C TYR A 197 6.86 -0.76 10.57
N PHE A 198 7.87 -1.50 10.14
CA PHE A 198 7.93 -2.06 8.80
C PHE A 198 8.60 -3.44 8.84
N TYR A 199 7.88 -4.45 8.36
CA TYR A 199 8.44 -5.77 8.08
C TYR A 199 7.73 -6.40 6.89
N ALA A 200 8.48 -6.78 5.86
CA ALA A 200 7.92 -7.43 4.68
C ALA A 200 8.47 -8.86 4.55
N HIS A 201 7.56 -9.82 4.39
CA HIS A 201 7.89 -11.20 4.05
C HIS A 201 8.29 -11.33 2.58
N PRO A 202 9.13 -12.34 2.22
CA PRO A 202 9.45 -12.62 0.82
C PRO A 202 8.22 -13.07 0.03
N ILE A 203 8.25 -12.92 -1.30
CA ILE A 203 7.11 -13.24 -2.18
C ILE A 203 6.60 -14.68 -1.97
N LYS A 204 7.48 -15.63 -1.76
CA LYS A 204 7.11 -17.02 -1.48
C LYS A 204 6.23 -17.21 -0.24
N TRP A 205 6.25 -16.26 0.69
CA TRP A 205 5.42 -16.30 1.91
C TRP A 205 3.92 -16.35 1.58
N TRP A 206 3.50 -15.80 0.46
CA TRP A 206 2.10 -15.75 0.03
C TRP A 206 1.54 -17.12 -0.39
N GLU A 207 2.39 -18.10 -0.73
CA GLU A 207 1.98 -19.47 -1.05
C GLU A 207 1.26 -20.18 0.11
N ARG A 208 1.46 -19.71 1.35
CA ARG A 208 0.80 -20.27 2.54
C ARG A 208 -0.72 -20.12 2.55
N PHE A 209 -1.26 -19.21 1.77
CA PHE A 209 -2.71 -18.99 1.66
C PHE A 209 -3.37 -19.84 0.58
N SER A 210 -2.63 -20.71 -0.07
CA SER A 210 -3.15 -21.61 -1.11
C SER A 210 -4.07 -22.70 -0.54
N ASP A 211 -4.11 -22.87 0.78
CA ASP A 211 -5.05 -23.72 1.49
C ASP A 211 -6.49 -23.19 1.50
N VAL A 212 -6.67 -21.86 1.36
CA VAL A 212 -7.97 -21.18 1.46
C VAL A 212 -8.27 -20.24 0.28
N SER A 213 -7.33 -20.07 -0.64
CA SER A 213 -7.48 -19.16 -1.79
C SER A 213 -6.62 -19.54 -3.00
N ASP A 214 -7.07 -19.17 -4.20
CA ASP A 214 -6.23 -19.11 -5.41
C ASP A 214 -5.37 -17.85 -5.32
N VAL A 215 -4.04 -18.03 -5.30
CA VAL A 215 -3.06 -16.95 -5.11
C VAL A 215 -2.48 -16.55 -6.45
N LYS A 216 -2.69 -15.30 -6.87
CA LYS A 216 -2.06 -14.70 -8.05
C LYS A 216 -1.34 -13.43 -7.66
N ILE A 217 -0.18 -13.19 -8.27
CA ILE A 217 0.63 -12.01 -7.96
C ILE A 217 0.96 -11.28 -9.25
N PHE A 218 0.75 -9.97 -9.24
CA PHE A 218 0.97 -9.07 -10.36
C PHE A 218 1.89 -7.92 -9.95
N PRO A 219 2.57 -7.25 -10.88
CA PRO A 219 3.29 -6.02 -10.55
C PRO A 219 2.28 -4.89 -10.31
N TRP A 220 2.45 -4.14 -9.22
CA TRP A 220 1.74 -2.90 -9.01
C TRP A 220 2.61 -1.70 -9.43
N ARG A 221 3.86 -1.63 -8.95
CA ARG A 221 4.83 -0.57 -9.24
C ARG A 221 6.26 -1.06 -9.01
N SER A 222 7.17 -0.73 -9.92
CA SER A 222 8.55 -1.26 -9.86
C SER A 222 9.42 -0.64 -8.80
N PHE A 223 9.31 0.66 -8.54
CA PHE A 223 10.24 1.40 -7.68
C PHE A 223 9.52 2.07 -6.51
N ALA A 224 10.21 2.16 -5.37
CA ALA A 224 9.86 3.13 -4.35
C ALA A 224 10.05 4.56 -4.89
N SER A 225 9.33 5.53 -4.32
CA SER A 225 9.35 6.91 -4.81
C SER A 225 10.77 7.52 -4.86
N ASP A 226 11.56 7.31 -3.82
CA ASP A 226 12.91 7.85 -3.74
C ASP A 226 13.90 7.13 -4.70
N GLU A 227 13.70 5.84 -4.97
CA GLU A 227 14.43 5.09 -6.00
C GLU A 227 14.06 5.59 -7.40
N GLN A 228 12.76 5.75 -7.68
CA GLN A 228 12.27 6.28 -8.94
C GLN A 228 12.84 7.67 -9.23
N LYS A 229 12.83 8.56 -8.22
CA LYS A 229 13.41 9.91 -8.33
C LYS A 229 14.91 9.93 -8.66
N LYS A 230 15.66 8.91 -8.20
CA LYS A 230 17.12 8.79 -8.47
C LYS A 230 17.43 8.22 -9.85
N ILE A 231 16.57 7.33 -10.36
CA ILE A 231 16.81 6.58 -11.61
C ILE A 231 16.20 7.28 -12.80
N ILE A 232 15.00 7.85 -12.63
CA ILE A 232 14.20 8.43 -13.72
C ILE A 232 14.29 9.96 -13.65
N PRO A 233 14.77 10.65 -14.70
CA PRO A 233 14.85 12.11 -14.71
C PRO A 233 13.45 12.77 -14.78
N ASN A 234 13.33 13.96 -14.20
CA ASN A 234 12.07 14.73 -14.23
C ASN A 234 11.97 15.59 -15.50
N ASN A 235 11.75 14.95 -16.65
CA ASN A 235 11.61 15.60 -17.96
C ASN A 235 10.87 14.68 -18.96
N LYS A 236 10.76 15.09 -20.20
CA LYS A 236 10.11 14.32 -21.28
C LYS A 236 10.73 12.94 -21.50
N ILE A 237 12.04 12.80 -21.35
CA ILE A 237 12.74 11.49 -21.46
C ILE A 237 12.27 10.57 -20.31
N GLY A 238 12.24 11.08 -19.08
CA GLY A 238 11.74 10.33 -17.93
C GLY A 238 10.29 9.88 -18.09
N LYS A 239 9.44 10.73 -18.68
CA LYS A 239 8.06 10.35 -19.02
C LYS A 239 8.01 9.17 -19.99
N VAL A 240 8.83 9.19 -21.05
CA VAL A 240 8.91 8.07 -22.00
C VAL A 240 9.44 6.80 -21.33
N MET A 241 10.48 6.93 -20.47
CA MET A 241 11.00 5.79 -19.69
C MET A 241 9.93 5.17 -18.81
N LEU A 242 9.12 5.97 -18.12
CA LEU A 242 8.03 5.48 -17.28
C LEU A 242 6.90 4.82 -18.08
N LYS A 243 6.57 5.33 -19.27
CA LYS A 243 5.62 4.67 -20.18
C LYS A 243 6.14 3.31 -20.64
N MET A 244 7.41 3.23 -21.01
CA MET A 244 8.04 1.96 -21.38
C MET A 244 8.10 1.00 -20.20
N LEU A 245 8.44 1.48 -19.00
CA LEU A 245 8.42 0.69 -17.78
C LEU A 245 7.03 0.09 -17.52
N PHE A 246 5.98 0.91 -17.59
CA PHE A 246 4.59 0.47 -17.39
C PHE A 246 4.20 -0.64 -18.38
N PHE A 247 4.59 -0.49 -19.64
CA PHE A 247 4.37 -1.52 -20.68
C PHE A 247 5.14 -2.81 -20.37
N LEU A 248 6.40 -2.71 -19.93
CA LEU A 248 7.23 -3.88 -19.60
C LEU A 248 6.71 -4.62 -18.36
N GLU A 249 6.22 -3.90 -17.34
CA GLU A 249 5.56 -4.47 -16.16
C GLU A 249 4.35 -5.33 -16.55
N ASP A 250 3.52 -4.84 -17.48
CA ASP A 250 2.34 -5.57 -17.95
C ASP A 250 2.74 -6.77 -18.87
N LYS A 251 3.82 -6.64 -19.64
CA LYS A 251 4.27 -7.69 -20.57
C LYS A 251 5.06 -8.82 -19.91
N PHE A 252 5.83 -8.51 -18.86
CA PHE A 252 6.71 -9.45 -18.17
C PHE A 252 6.43 -9.53 -16.66
N PRO A 253 5.17 -9.77 -16.23
CA PRO A 253 4.76 -9.61 -14.85
C PRO A 253 5.60 -10.43 -13.86
N ASN A 254 5.98 -11.64 -14.20
CA ASN A 254 6.75 -12.54 -13.32
C ASN A 254 8.12 -11.95 -12.94
N ILE A 255 8.80 -11.27 -13.87
CA ILE A 255 10.08 -10.62 -13.61
C ILE A 255 9.88 -9.47 -12.63
N PHE A 256 8.86 -8.64 -12.87
CA PHE A 256 8.59 -7.48 -12.03
C PHE A 256 8.09 -7.85 -10.64
N VAL A 257 7.28 -8.90 -10.50
CA VAL A 257 6.86 -9.44 -9.19
C VAL A 257 8.07 -9.93 -8.39
N GLN A 258 8.99 -10.63 -9.02
CA GLN A 258 10.10 -11.27 -8.32
C GLN A 258 11.19 -10.27 -7.89
N TYR A 259 11.49 -9.28 -8.72
CA TYR A 259 12.70 -8.46 -8.58
C TYR A 259 12.44 -6.98 -8.27
N PHE A 260 11.18 -6.53 -8.25
CA PHE A 260 10.84 -5.13 -8.05
C PHE A 260 9.99 -4.89 -6.79
N GLN A 261 9.70 -3.63 -6.47
CA GLN A 261 9.34 -3.19 -5.12
C GLN A 261 7.93 -3.57 -4.68
N TYR A 262 6.92 -3.32 -5.52
CA TYR A 262 5.53 -3.44 -5.08
C TYR A 262 4.74 -4.46 -5.90
N PRO A 263 4.63 -5.71 -5.43
CA PRO A 263 3.69 -6.68 -5.95
C PRO A 263 2.27 -6.37 -5.49
N MET A 264 1.30 -6.73 -6.31
CA MET A 264 -0.13 -6.78 -5.98
C MET A 264 -0.56 -8.24 -5.90
N ILE A 265 -1.02 -8.65 -4.73
CA ILE A 265 -1.44 -10.01 -4.43
C ILE A 265 -2.96 -10.07 -4.53
N ILE A 266 -3.45 -11.01 -5.31
CA ILE A 266 -4.88 -11.31 -5.47
C ILE A 266 -5.14 -12.69 -4.86
N LEU A 267 -5.93 -12.72 -3.80
CA LEU A 267 -6.35 -13.95 -3.13
C LEU A 267 -7.84 -14.14 -3.44
N LYS A 268 -8.15 -15.12 -4.29
CA LYS A 268 -9.54 -15.43 -4.59
C LYS A 268 -9.96 -16.58 -3.71
N LYS A 269 -10.84 -16.30 -2.73
CA LYS A 269 -11.33 -17.30 -1.77
C LYS A 269 -11.92 -18.50 -2.49
N ILE A 270 -11.55 -19.71 -2.05
CA ILE A 270 -12.07 -20.99 -2.53
C ILE A 270 -13.40 -21.29 -1.85
#